data_91261f33624a5be47dd232c105eb8f72
#
_entry.id   91261f33624a5be47dd232c105eb8f72
#
_cell.length_a   1.000
_cell.length_b   1.000
_cell.length_c   1.000
_cell.angle_alpha   90.00
_cell.angle_beta   90.00
_cell.angle_gamma   90.00
#
_symmetry.space_group_name_H-M   'P 1'
#
loop_
_entity.id
_entity.type
_entity.pdbx_description
1 polymer ?
#
loop_
_entity_poly.entity_id
_entity_poly.type
_entity_poly.pdbx_seq_one_letter_code
_entity_poly.pdbx_strand_id
1 'polypeptide(L)'
;MKINAAVLEVLGSPLLIKSIDAPPLLPGQVLIKILFSGVCRSQLMEVKGKRGSDNWLPHLLGHEGSGIVQEIGKGVTKIKVGDEVILGWVKGDGLEAPGAKFKCGDQVINSGCVTTFSNYSIVSENRLVKKPITLPFDIAVLFGCALPTGAGMVLNELKPSTDLSIIVLGLGGIGLSALMALKALNIKMIIAVDIYDEKLALAKQLGATHTFNSKNHNIQQDIDKLTDGGADRCIESGGHIATIELGFSLIRKKGGKVLFASHPPDGEM
;
A
#
# COMPACT_ATOMS: atom_id res chain seq x y z
N MET A 1 -3.17 6.49 -29.07
CA MET A 1 -2.41 7.53 -28.33
C MET A 1 -1.12 6.88 -27.81
N LYS A 2 0.04 7.57 -27.96
CA LYS A 2 1.29 7.09 -27.35
C LYS A 2 1.42 7.61 -25.92
N ILE A 3 1.89 6.74 -25.05
CA ILE A 3 2.18 7.03 -23.64
C ILE A 3 3.59 6.59 -23.27
N ASN A 4 4.22 7.26 -22.33
CA ASN A 4 5.50 6.86 -21.76
C ASN A 4 5.26 6.08 -20.47
N ALA A 5 5.86 4.89 -20.36
CA ALA A 5 5.68 4.01 -19.21
C ALA A 5 6.97 3.29 -18.84
N ALA A 6 7.12 2.98 -17.56
CA ALA A 6 8.16 2.10 -17.06
C ALA A 6 7.66 0.64 -17.17
N VAL A 7 8.35 -0.16 -17.96
CA VAL A 7 7.97 -1.55 -18.29
C VAL A 7 8.92 -2.50 -17.59
N LEU A 8 8.38 -3.51 -16.93
CA LEU A 8 9.13 -4.67 -16.44
C LEU A 8 9.15 -5.73 -17.55
N GLU A 9 10.33 -6.00 -18.08
CA GLU A 9 10.52 -7.03 -19.12
C GLU A 9 11.15 -8.31 -18.58
N VAL A 10 12.07 -8.15 -17.61
CA VAL A 10 12.82 -9.25 -17.02
C VAL A 10 12.95 -9.04 -15.52
N LEU A 11 12.60 -10.06 -14.74
CA LEU A 11 12.78 -10.03 -13.28
C LEU A 11 14.25 -9.81 -12.90
N GLY A 12 14.49 -9.02 -11.88
CA GLY A 12 15.82 -8.67 -11.42
C GLY A 12 16.52 -7.58 -12.22
N SER A 13 15.90 -7.08 -13.30
CA SER A 13 16.46 -6.03 -14.16
C SER A 13 15.80 -4.68 -13.90
N PRO A 14 16.47 -3.54 -14.23
CA PRO A 14 15.85 -2.23 -14.18
C PRO A 14 14.64 -2.13 -15.11
N LEU A 15 13.67 -1.30 -14.71
CA LEU A 15 12.53 -0.96 -15.57
C LEU A 15 12.98 -0.17 -16.78
N LEU A 16 12.41 -0.45 -17.93
CA LEU A 16 12.70 0.24 -19.19
C LEU A 16 11.63 1.29 -19.49
N ILE A 17 12.05 2.52 -19.73
CA ILE A 17 11.13 3.57 -20.18
C ILE A 17 10.83 3.37 -21.67
N LYS A 18 9.57 3.09 -21.99
CA LYS A 18 9.11 2.85 -23.35
C LYS A 18 7.96 3.78 -23.73
N SER A 19 7.92 4.14 -25.03
CA SER A 19 6.75 4.76 -25.64
C SER A 19 5.86 3.65 -26.20
N ILE A 20 4.67 3.49 -25.61
CA ILE A 20 3.73 2.40 -25.92
C ILE A 20 2.41 2.95 -26.43
N ASP A 21 1.71 2.19 -27.26
CA ASP A 21 0.42 2.56 -27.82
C ASP A 21 -0.72 2.09 -26.93
N ALA A 22 -1.53 3.05 -26.48
CA ALA A 22 -2.72 2.79 -25.69
C ALA A 22 -3.85 2.25 -26.59
N PRO A 23 -4.53 1.16 -26.20
CA PRO A 23 -5.69 0.64 -26.91
C PRO A 23 -6.90 1.57 -26.73
N PRO A 24 -7.95 1.43 -27.58
CA PRO A 24 -9.28 1.99 -27.29
C PRO A 24 -9.82 1.49 -25.95
N LEU A 25 -10.58 2.33 -25.26
CA LEU A 25 -11.21 1.95 -23.99
C LEU A 25 -12.31 0.90 -24.19
N LEU A 26 -12.25 -0.12 -23.37
CA LEU A 26 -13.34 -1.09 -23.22
C LEU A 26 -14.43 -0.51 -22.29
N PRO A 27 -15.67 -1.12 -22.30
CA PRO A 27 -16.69 -0.75 -21.31
C PRO A 27 -16.17 -0.85 -19.89
N GLY A 28 -16.46 0.15 -19.08
CA GLY A 28 -16.02 0.24 -17.69
C GLY A 28 -14.58 0.71 -17.48
N GLN A 29 -13.80 0.90 -18.55
CA GLN A 29 -12.43 1.46 -18.46
C GLN A 29 -12.43 2.98 -18.48
N VAL A 30 -11.41 3.56 -17.89
CA VAL A 30 -11.19 5.01 -17.77
C VAL A 30 -9.73 5.31 -18.06
N LEU A 31 -9.48 6.32 -18.89
CA LEU A 31 -8.16 6.86 -19.15
C LEU A 31 -7.86 8.01 -18.19
N ILE A 32 -6.77 7.91 -17.46
CA ILE A 32 -6.33 8.89 -16.47
C ILE A 32 -4.97 9.47 -16.86
N LYS A 33 -4.84 10.78 -16.85
CA LYS A 33 -3.54 11.45 -16.85
C LYS A 33 -2.97 11.40 -15.43
N ILE A 34 -1.89 10.66 -15.23
CA ILE A 34 -1.23 10.51 -13.94
C ILE A 34 -0.43 11.78 -13.63
N LEU A 35 -0.63 12.33 -12.45
CA LEU A 35 0.13 13.47 -11.92
C LEU A 35 1.15 13.01 -10.88
N PHE A 36 0.76 12.09 -9.99
CA PHE A 36 1.65 11.49 -9.00
C PHE A 36 1.41 9.99 -8.93
N SER A 37 2.50 9.25 -8.73
CA SER A 37 2.49 7.82 -8.46
C SER A 37 3.32 7.53 -7.22
N GLY A 38 2.76 6.74 -6.30
CA GLY A 38 3.50 6.23 -5.16
C GLY A 38 4.33 5.01 -5.52
N VAL A 39 5.33 4.71 -4.69
CA VAL A 39 6.20 3.53 -4.82
C VAL A 39 6.05 2.65 -3.60
N CYS A 40 5.47 1.47 -3.80
CA CYS A 40 5.27 0.49 -2.74
C CYS A 40 6.37 -0.58 -2.75
N ARG A 41 6.72 -1.11 -1.56
CA ARG A 41 7.68 -2.21 -1.43
C ARG A 41 7.26 -3.45 -2.24
N SER A 42 5.95 -3.71 -2.38
CA SER A 42 5.44 -4.84 -3.17
C SER A 42 5.92 -4.79 -4.63
N GLN A 43 5.99 -3.59 -5.23
CA GLN A 43 6.51 -3.40 -6.59
C GLN A 43 8.01 -3.68 -6.67
N LEU A 44 8.77 -3.27 -5.65
CA LEU A 44 10.19 -3.58 -5.57
C LEU A 44 10.44 -5.10 -5.45
N MET A 45 9.62 -5.81 -4.68
CA MET A 45 9.70 -7.27 -4.56
C MET A 45 9.36 -7.95 -5.89
N GLU A 46 8.36 -7.46 -6.60
CA GLU A 46 7.95 -7.94 -7.93
C GLU A 46 9.10 -7.76 -8.95
N VAL A 47 9.64 -6.55 -9.06
CA VAL A 47 10.80 -6.27 -9.94
C VAL A 47 11.99 -7.18 -9.61
N LYS A 48 12.25 -7.45 -8.33
CA LYS A 48 13.36 -8.32 -7.89
C LYS A 48 13.08 -9.83 -8.02
N GLY A 49 11.91 -10.22 -8.53
CA GLY A 49 11.52 -11.64 -8.64
C GLY A 49 11.29 -12.34 -7.29
N LYS A 50 11.06 -11.55 -6.22
CA LYS A 50 10.83 -12.07 -4.87
C LYS A 50 9.38 -12.45 -4.57
N ARG A 51 8.55 -12.54 -5.61
CA ARG A 51 7.15 -12.98 -5.58
C ARG A 51 6.91 -14.21 -6.46
N GLY A 52 7.97 -14.97 -6.75
CA GLY A 52 7.93 -16.14 -7.61
C GLY A 52 7.99 -15.83 -9.10
N SER A 53 7.63 -16.81 -9.93
CA SER A 53 7.60 -16.68 -11.38
C SER A 53 6.50 -15.73 -11.84
N ASP A 54 6.81 -14.90 -12.84
CA ASP A 54 5.88 -13.93 -13.41
C ASP A 54 5.51 -14.31 -14.85
N ASN A 55 4.30 -14.80 -15.02
CA ASN A 55 3.76 -15.23 -16.31
C ASN A 55 3.18 -14.07 -17.14
N TRP A 56 3.19 -12.84 -16.62
CA TRP A 56 2.60 -11.67 -17.26
C TRP A 56 3.60 -10.77 -17.98
N LEU A 57 4.91 -11.07 -17.84
CA LEU A 57 5.96 -10.29 -18.50
C LEU A 57 5.78 -10.27 -20.04
N PRO A 58 6.04 -9.11 -20.69
CA PRO A 58 6.31 -7.82 -20.09
C PRO A 58 5.05 -7.11 -19.63
N HIS A 59 5.14 -6.34 -18.54
CA HIS A 59 3.99 -5.62 -18.03
C HIS A 59 4.33 -4.29 -17.36
N LEU A 60 3.29 -3.48 -17.14
CA LEU A 60 3.33 -2.21 -16.41
C LEU A 60 3.22 -2.44 -14.89
N LEU A 61 3.72 -1.50 -14.12
CA LEU A 61 3.74 -1.50 -12.66
C LEU A 61 3.12 -0.24 -12.06
N GLY A 62 3.11 -0.18 -10.71
CA GLY A 62 2.49 0.88 -9.93
C GLY A 62 1.04 0.56 -9.62
N HIS A 63 0.60 0.80 -8.38
CA HIS A 63 -0.78 0.50 -7.98
C HIS A 63 -1.40 1.57 -7.07
N GLU A 64 -0.76 2.69 -6.94
CA GLU A 64 -1.25 3.86 -6.22
C GLU A 64 -0.92 5.12 -7.00
N GLY A 65 -1.92 5.93 -7.24
CA GLY A 65 -1.76 7.13 -8.06
C GLY A 65 -2.79 8.20 -7.78
N SER A 66 -2.54 9.39 -8.29
CA SER A 66 -3.50 10.47 -8.38
C SER A 66 -3.41 11.16 -9.73
N GLY A 67 -4.54 11.61 -10.26
CA GLY A 67 -4.57 12.18 -11.60
C GLY A 67 -5.92 12.72 -12.01
N ILE A 68 -6.07 13.00 -13.30
CA ILE A 68 -7.25 13.62 -13.89
C ILE A 68 -7.82 12.73 -14.99
N VAL A 69 -9.12 12.48 -14.94
CA VAL A 69 -9.86 11.72 -15.94
C VAL A 69 -9.81 12.43 -17.30
N GLN A 70 -9.33 11.71 -18.31
CA GLN A 70 -9.21 12.24 -19.70
C GLN A 70 -10.30 11.67 -20.61
N GLU A 71 -10.64 10.40 -20.44
CA GLU A 71 -11.63 9.70 -21.27
C GLU A 71 -12.32 8.61 -20.45
N ILE A 72 -13.59 8.32 -20.73
CA ILE A 72 -14.38 7.28 -20.09
C ILE A 72 -14.93 6.30 -21.11
N GLY A 73 -14.84 5.02 -20.80
CA GLY A 73 -15.43 3.95 -21.60
C GLY A 73 -16.95 3.84 -21.41
N LYS A 74 -17.58 3.05 -22.27
CA LYS A 74 -19.04 2.84 -22.20
C LYS A 74 -19.46 2.30 -20.83
N GLY A 75 -20.54 2.85 -20.28
CA GLY A 75 -21.16 2.40 -19.03
C GLY A 75 -20.56 3.00 -17.75
N VAL A 76 -19.46 3.74 -17.83
CA VAL A 76 -18.89 4.47 -16.69
C VAL A 76 -19.87 5.58 -16.26
N THR A 77 -20.21 5.63 -14.97
CA THR A 77 -21.20 6.57 -14.41
C THR A 77 -20.75 7.27 -13.15
N LYS A 78 -19.81 6.68 -12.41
CA LYS A 78 -19.31 7.16 -11.11
C LYS A 78 -18.47 8.44 -11.24
N ILE A 79 -17.77 8.59 -12.36
CA ILE A 79 -16.85 9.70 -12.65
C ILE A 79 -17.08 10.25 -14.06
N LYS A 80 -16.57 11.42 -14.33
CA LYS A 80 -16.63 12.11 -15.64
C LYS A 80 -15.28 12.67 -16.03
N VAL A 81 -15.13 13.01 -17.30
CA VAL A 81 -13.95 13.71 -17.83
C VAL A 81 -13.72 15.00 -17.04
N GLY A 82 -12.47 15.24 -16.66
CA GLY A 82 -12.04 16.36 -15.84
C GLY A 82 -12.10 16.12 -14.32
N ASP A 83 -12.73 15.04 -13.84
CA ASP A 83 -12.71 14.71 -12.42
C ASP A 83 -11.27 14.42 -11.95
N GLU A 84 -10.92 14.95 -10.79
CA GLU A 84 -9.69 14.63 -10.07
C GLU A 84 -9.90 13.34 -9.27
N VAL A 85 -8.99 12.36 -9.42
CA VAL A 85 -9.18 11.02 -8.89
C VAL A 85 -7.93 10.47 -8.20
N ILE A 86 -8.18 9.57 -7.26
CA ILE A 86 -7.21 8.67 -6.63
C ILE A 86 -7.39 7.31 -7.27
N LEU A 87 -6.27 6.69 -7.65
CA LEU A 87 -6.22 5.32 -8.16
C LEU A 87 -5.69 4.41 -7.05
N GLY A 88 -6.43 3.35 -6.75
CA GLY A 88 -6.03 2.36 -5.75
C GLY A 88 -6.23 0.94 -6.23
N TRP A 89 -5.46 0.02 -5.66
CA TRP A 89 -5.58 -1.39 -6.00
C TRP A 89 -6.81 -2.06 -5.35
N VAL A 90 -7.37 -1.47 -4.30
CA VAL A 90 -8.57 -1.96 -3.62
C VAL A 90 -9.78 -1.74 -4.51
N LYS A 91 -10.59 -2.78 -4.66
CA LYS A 91 -11.83 -2.76 -5.43
C LYS A 91 -12.93 -2.06 -4.63
N GLY A 92 -13.51 -1.01 -5.22
CA GLY A 92 -14.67 -0.29 -4.69
C GLY A 92 -15.90 -0.44 -5.57
N ASP A 93 -16.83 0.51 -5.46
CA ASP A 93 -18.03 0.58 -6.29
C ASP A 93 -17.71 1.00 -7.72
N GLY A 94 -18.58 0.67 -8.66
CA GLY A 94 -18.46 0.94 -10.09
C GLY A 94 -18.20 -0.31 -10.92
N LEU A 95 -18.05 -0.12 -12.23
CA LEU A 95 -17.83 -1.22 -13.16
C LEU A 95 -16.44 -1.82 -13.01
N GLU A 96 -16.35 -3.16 -13.07
CA GLU A 96 -15.11 -3.89 -13.26
C GLU A 96 -14.80 -3.99 -14.75
N ALA A 97 -13.53 -3.83 -15.11
CA ALA A 97 -13.04 -4.06 -16.45
C ALA A 97 -11.66 -4.74 -16.40
N PRO A 98 -11.29 -5.53 -17.42
CA PRO A 98 -9.96 -6.15 -17.47
C PRO A 98 -8.86 -5.10 -17.58
N GLY A 99 -7.64 -5.47 -17.20
CA GLY A 99 -6.44 -4.68 -17.46
C GLY A 99 -6.25 -4.45 -18.96
N ALA A 100 -5.74 -3.29 -19.33
CA ALA A 100 -5.51 -2.93 -20.72
C ALA A 100 -4.30 -3.72 -21.30
N LYS A 101 -4.29 -3.94 -22.62
CA LYS A 101 -3.16 -4.49 -23.35
C LYS A 101 -2.59 -3.43 -24.28
N PHE A 102 -1.45 -2.90 -23.89
CA PHE A 102 -0.72 -1.91 -24.69
C PHE A 102 0.15 -2.58 -25.74
N LYS A 103 0.66 -1.80 -26.70
CA LYS A 103 1.58 -2.30 -27.72
C LYS A 103 2.86 -1.46 -27.79
N CYS A 104 3.99 -2.14 -27.99
CA CYS A 104 5.26 -1.53 -28.36
C CYS A 104 5.79 -2.22 -29.61
N GLY A 105 5.51 -1.66 -30.79
CA GLY A 105 5.63 -2.40 -32.06
C GLY A 105 4.71 -3.62 -32.04
N ASP A 106 5.26 -4.81 -32.29
CA ASP A 106 4.53 -6.08 -32.28
C ASP A 106 4.39 -6.70 -30.88
N GLN A 107 5.13 -6.17 -29.89
CA GLN A 107 5.12 -6.69 -28.51
C GLN A 107 3.88 -6.20 -27.75
N VAL A 108 3.16 -7.13 -27.13
CA VAL A 108 2.07 -6.82 -26.19
C VAL A 108 2.67 -6.55 -24.83
N ILE A 109 2.31 -5.40 -24.22
CA ILE A 109 2.66 -5.03 -22.84
C ILE A 109 1.40 -5.17 -22.00
N ASN A 110 1.40 -6.07 -21.04
CA ASN A 110 0.27 -6.30 -20.15
C ASN A 110 0.14 -5.17 -19.11
N SER A 111 -1.08 -4.91 -18.69
CA SER A 111 -1.39 -4.03 -17.56
C SER A 111 -2.18 -4.83 -16.54
N GLY A 112 -1.89 -4.59 -15.26
CA GLY A 112 -2.74 -5.04 -14.17
C GLY A 112 -4.04 -4.22 -14.08
N CYS A 113 -4.82 -4.46 -13.03
CA CYS A 113 -6.06 -3.69 -12.79
C CYS A 113 -5.80 -2.20 -12.53
N VAL A 114 -4.63 -1.86 -12.03
CA VAL A 114 -4.11 -0.51 -11.83
C VAL A 114 -2.61 -0.52 -12.13
N THR A 115 -2.16 0.40 -12.99
CA THR A 115 -0.73 0.61 -13.27
C THR A 115 -0.47 2.10 -13.39
N THR A 116 0.45 2.63 -12.57
CA THR A 116 0.63 4.08 -12.41
C THR A 116 2.04 4.58 -12.74
N PHE A 117 3.00 3.69 -13.07
CA PHE A 117 4.35 4.10 -13.50
C PHE A 117 4.38 4.50 -14.97
N SER A 118 3.47 5.41 -15.33
CA SER A 118 3.29 5.94 -16.68
C SER A 118 2.66 7.33 -16.61
N ASN A 119 2.76 8.10 -17.67
CA ASN A 119 2.11 9.41 -17.72
C ASN A 119 0.58 9.33 -17.95
N TYR A 120 0.07 8.18 -18.41
CA TYR A 120 -1.36 7.86 -18.49
C TYR A 120 -1.59 6.42 -18.08
N SER A 121 -2.73 6.16 -17.45
CA SER A 121 -3.17 4.83 -17.03
C SER A 121 -4.58 4.53 -17.55
N ILE A 122 -4.83 3.27 -17.91
CA ILE A 122 -6.18 2.77 -18.19
C ILE A 122 -6.54 1.81 -17.06
N VAL A 123 -7.59 2.18 -16.31
CA VAL A 123 -8.04 1.42 -15.14
C VAL A 123 -9.55 1.21 -15.19
N SER A 124 -10.08 0.26 -14.43
CA SER A 124 -11.52 0.10 -14.28
C SER A 124 -12.12 1.16 -13.35
N GLU A 125 -13.39 1.52 -13.58
CA GLU A 125 -14.12 2.53 -12.80
C GLU A 125 -14.06 2.26 -11.29
N ASN A 126 -14.17 1.00 -10.87
CA ASN A 126 -14.18 0.59 -9.47
C ASN A 126 -12.81 0.68 -8.77
N ARG A 127 -11.76 1.10 -9.47
CA ARG A 127 -10.43 1.38 -8.89
C ARG A 127 -10.20 2.87 -8.64
N LEU A 128 -11.21 3.68 -8.89
CA LEU A 128 -11.14 5.13 -8.80
C LEU A 128 -11.99 5.65 -7.66
N VAL A 129 -11.47 6.66 -6.97
CA VAL A 129 -12.21 7.46 -5.98
C VAL A 129 -12.01 8.92 -6.34
N LYS A 130 -13.10 9.73 -6.28
CA LYS A 130 -12.97 11.18 -6.46
C LYS A 130 -12.08 11.75 -5.36
N LYS A 131 -11.06 12.50 -5.77
CA LYS A 131 -10.16 13.18 -4.84
C LYS A 131 -10.92 14.32 -4.14
N PRO A 132 -10.86 14.44 -2.80
CA PRO A 132 -11.35 15.64 -2.12
C PRO A 132 -10.68 16.90 -2.66
N ILE A 133 -11.45 17.95 -2.89
CA ILE A 133 -10.96 19.21 -3.50
C ILE A 133 -9.78 19.80 -2.72
N THR A 134 -9.83 19.75 -1.40
CA THR A 134 -8.81 20.34 -0.52
C THR A 134 -7.56 19.49 -0.39
N LEU A 135 -7.55 18.23 -0.89
CA LEU A 135 -6.42 17.33 -0.76
C LEU A 135 -5.47 17.53 -1.95
N PRO A 136 -4.19 17.92 -1.76
CA PRO A 136 -3.20 18.00 -2.83
C PRO A 136 -2.95 16.62 -3.48
N PHE A 137 -2.59 16.59 -4.76
CA PHE A 137 -2.38 15.34 -5.51
C PHE A 137 -1.23 14.50 -4.97
N ASP A 138 -0.15 15.11 -4.51
CA ASP A 138 1.02 14.47 -3.93
C ASP A 138 0.72 13.79 -2.59
N ILE A 139 -0.28 14.27 -1.85
CA ILE A 139 -0.79 13.61 -0.64
C ILE A 139 -1.87 12.59 -1.01
N ALA A 140 -2.73 12.92 -1.99
CA ALA A 140 -3.83 12.06 -2.42
C ALA A 140 -3.35 10.68 -2.89
N VAL A 141 -2.17 10.61 -3.52
CA VAL A 141 -1.58 9.34 -4.00
C VAL A 141 -1.43 8.29 -2.89
N LEU A 142 -1.16 8.69 -1.65
CA LEU A 142 -0.98 7.78 -0.51
C LEU A 142 -2.26 7.02 -0.13
N PHE A 143 -3.43 7.53 -0.56
CA PHE A 143 -4.72 6.85 -0.38
C PHE A 143 -4.94 5.70 -1.38
N GLY A 144 -4.04 5.50 -2.33
CA GLY A 144 -4.09 4.36 -3.25
C GLY A 144 -3.67 3.02 -2.63
N CYS A 145 -2.81 3.04 -1.59
CA CYS A 145 -2.28 1.81 -0.98
C CYS A 145 -2.03 1.94 0.53
N ALA A 146 -0.98 2.65 0.94
CA ALA A 146 -0.45 2.57 2.31
C ALA A 146 -1.44 3.07 3.37
N LEU A 147 -2.08 4.21 3.13
CA LEU A 147 -3.05 4.78 4.09
C LEU A 147 -4.27 3.89 4.30
N PRO A 148 -5.02 3.45 3.25
CA PRO A 148 -6.17 2.58 3.46
C PRO A 148 -5.77 1.22 4.03
N THR A 149 -4.58 0.70 3.73
CA THR A 149 -4.11 -0.56 4.30
C THR A 149 -3.88 -0.43 5.80
N GLY A 150 -3.03 0.48 6.24
CA GLY A 150 -2.70 0.63 7.65
C GLY A 150 -3.88 1.12 8.51
N ALA A 151 -4.57 2.18 8.05
CA ALA A 151 -5.75 2.68 8.75
C ALA A 151 -6.92 1.66 8.72
N GLY A 152 -7.10 0.95 7.60
CA GLY A 152 -8.13 -0.08 7.45
C GLY A 152 -7.93 -1.25 8.41
N MET A 153 -6.70 -1.70 8.64
CA MET A 153 -6.40 -2.70 9.66
C MET A 153 -6.89 -2.28 11.05
N VAL A 154 -6.74 -1.01 11.38
CA VAL A 154 -7.19 -0.46 12.67
C VAL A 154 -8.70 -0.29 12.71
N LEU A 155 -9.28 0.38 11.70
CA LEU A 155 -10.67 0.82 11.70
C LEU A 155 -11.66 -0.31 11.39
N ASN A 156 -11.27 -1.26 10.53
CA ASN A 156 -12.17 -2.29 10.04
C ASN A 156 -11.95 -3.66 10.70
N GLU A 157 -10.68 -4.03 10.95
CA GLU A 157 -10.33 -5.36 11.46
C GLU A 157 -10.10 -5.36 12.97
N LEU A 158 -9.23 -4.47 13.46
CA LEU A 158 -8.85 -4.47 14.87
C LEU A 158 -9.95 -3.91 15.76
N LYS A 159 -10.57 -2.79 15.36
CA LYS A 159 -11.63 -2.06 16.08
C LYS A 159 -11.34 -1.96 17.58
N PRO A 160 -10.21 -1.40 17.98
CA PRO A 160 -9.75 -1.48 19.36
C PRO A 160 -10.54 -0.54 20.27
N SER A 161 -10.78 -0.96 21.52
CA SER A 161 -11.17 -0.03 22.60
C SER A 161 -9.96 0.80 23.05
N THR A 162 -10.22 1.98 23.62
CA THR A 162 -9.19 2.98 23.92
C THR A 162 -8.22 2.58 25.03
N ASP A 163 -8.57 1.58 25.83
CA ASP A 163 -7.80 1.06 26.96
C ASP A 163 -6.77 -0.03 26.57
N LEU A 164 -6.84 -0.54 25.34
CA LEU A 164 -5.92 -1.57 24.88
C LEU A 164 -4.52 -1.03 24.63
N SER A 165 -3.52 -1.87 24.91
CA SER A 165 -2.12 -1.68 24.52
C SER A 165 -1.88 -2.25 23.13
N ILE A 166 -1.35 -1.43 22.21
CA ILE A 166 -1.19 -1.82 20.81
C ILE A 166 0.23 -1.56 20.33
N ILE A 167 0.88 -2.62 19.84
CA ILE A 167 2.19 -2.55 19.21
C ILE A 167 2.02 -2.34 17.71
N VAL A 168 2.85 -1.47 17.13
CA VAL A 168 3.06 -1.33 15.69
C VAL A 168 4.51 -1.71 15.39
N LEU A 169 4.71 -2.87 14.76
CA LEU A 169 6.02 -3.37 14.32
C LEU A 169 6.27 -2.97 12.87
N GLY A 170 7.38 -2.25 12.64
CA GLY A 170 7.71 -1.70 11.34
C GLY A 170 6.99 -0.38 11.06
N LEU A 171 7.76 0.69 10.91
CA LEU A 171 7.28 2.06 10.73
C LEU A 171 7.49 2.54 9.28
N GLY A 172 7.07 1.72 8.34
CA GLY A 172 6.88 2.09 6.93
C GLY A 172 5.53 2.78 6.71
N GLY A 173 5.13 2.99 5.45
CA GLY A 173 3.87 3.65 5.11
C GLY A 173 2.64 3.01 5.79
N ILE A 174 2.57 1.67 5.82
CA ILE A 174 1.46 0.94 6.47
C ILE A 174 1.49 1.14 7.99
N GLY A 175 2.64 0.93 8.64
CA GLY A 175 2.74 1.05 10.10
C GLY A 175 2.48 2.46 10.60
N LEU A 176 3.04 3.49 9.94
CA LEU A 176 2.75 4.89 10.28
C LEU A 176 1.27 5.24 10.06
N SER A 177 0.64 4.72 9.01
CA SER A 177 -0.81 4.91 8.76
C SER A 177 -1.66 4.26 9.85
N ALA A 178 -1.31 3.04 10.28
CA ALA A 178 -1.96 2.38 11.41
C ALA A 178 -1.80 3.17 12.71
N LEU A 179 -0.59 3.66 12.99
CA LEU A 179 -0.29 4.49 14.16
C LEU A 179 -1.13 5.77 14.19
N MET A 180 -1.22 6.47 13.05
CA MET A 180 -2.05 7.67 12.92
C MET A 180 -3.54 7.37 13.18
N ALA A 181 -4.06 6.24 12.67
CA ALA A 181 -5.42 5.80 12.92
C ALA A 181 -5.66 5.47 14.40
N LEU A 182 -4.71 4.77 15.06
CA LEU A 182 -4.76 4.53 16.51
C LEU A 182 -4.79 5.82 17.32
N LYS A 183 -3.98 6.80 16.93
CA LYS A 183 -3.97 8.13 17.55
C LYS A 183 -5.30 8.85 17.37
N ALA A 184 -5.88 8.80 16.17
CA ALA A 184 -7.19 9.40 15.88
C ALA A 184 -8.33 8.76 16.71
N LEU A 185 -8.21 7.48 17.04
CA LEU A 185 -9.13 6.76 17.95
C LEU A 185 -8.84 7.00 19.44
N ASN A 186 -7.88 7.84 19.78
CA ASN A 186 -7.47 8.14 21.16
C ASN A 186 -7.02 6.90 21.96
N ILE A 187 -6.35 5.94 21.30
CA ILE A 187 -5.75 4.80 22.00
C ILE A 187 -4.70 5.30 22.99
N LYS A 188 -4.81 4.85 24.25
CA LYS A 188 -3.99 5.36 25.35
C LYS A 188 -2.55 4.84 25.32
N MET A 189 -2.33 3.63 24.82
CA MET A 189 -1.02 3.00 24.76
C MET A 189 -0.71 2.52 23.34
N ILE A 190 0.09 3.31 22.62
CA ILE A 190 0.57 3.02 21.28
C ILE A 190 2.09 2.83 21.35
N ILE A 191 2.55 1.61 21.10
CA ILE A 191 3.94 1.21 21.20
C ILE A 191 4.49 1.02 19.78
N ALA A 192 5.43 1.88 19.39
CA ALA A 192 6.05 1.81 18.06
C ALA A 192 7.43 1.12 18.14
N VAL A 193 7.66 0.15 17.27
CA VAL A 193 8.91 -0.62 17.21
C VAL A 193 9.46 -0.61 15.79
N ASP A 194 10.72 -0.20 15.63
CA ASP A 194 11.47 -0.25 14.37
C ASP A 194 12.97 -0.41 14.69
N ILE A 195 13.77 -0.61 13.65
CA ILE A 195 15.25 -0.69 13.73
C ILE A 195 15.93 0.65 13.42
N TYR A 196 15.18 1.67 13.04
CA TYR A 196 15.67 2.99 12.63
C TYR A 196 15.17 4.09 13.57
N ASP A 197 16.09 4.80 14.22
CA ASP A 197 15.76 5.83 15.22
C ASP A 197 15.02 7.03 14.62
N GLU A 198 15.31 7.39 13.37
CA GLU A 198 14.57 8.46 12.66
C GLU A 198 13.09 8.14 12.46
N LYS A 199 12.75 6.87 12.24
CA LYS A 199 11.34 6.44 12.13
C LYS A 199 10.65 6.42 13.48
N LEU A 200 11.37 6.05 14.54
CA LEU A 200 10.87 6.10 15.91
C LEU A 200 10.60 7.54 16.35
N ALA A 201 11.47 8.47 15.99
CA ALA A 201 11.28 9.90 16.24
C ALA A 201 10.03 10.44 15.52
N LEU A 202 9.82 10.05 14.25
CA LEU A 202 8.62 10.39 13.49
C LEU A 202 7.36 9.76 14.11
N ALA A 203 7.41 8.48 14.51
CA ALA A 203 6.29 7.80 15.15
C ALA A 203 5.87 8.50 16.45
N LYS A 204 6.84 8.99 17.23
CA LYS A 204 6.57 9.78 18.45
C LYS A 204 5.82 11.08 18.13
N GLN A 205 6.23 11.79 17.07
CA GLN A 205 5.55 13.01 16.62
C GLN A 205 4.11 12.71 16.14
N LEU A 206 3.90 11.55 15.51
CA LEU A 206 2.60 11.12 15.01
C LEU A 206 1.69 10.49 16.08
N GLY A 207 2.18 10.32 17.31
CA GLY A 207 1.33 9.95 18.45
C GLY A 207 1.65 8.63 19.14
N ALA A 208 2.79 7.99 18.83
CA ALA A 208 3.27 6.86 19.64
C ALA A 208 3.54 7.33 21.08
N THR A 209 3.04 6.56 22.05
CA THR A 209 3.28 6.83 23.49
C THR A 209 4.64 6.29 23.93
N HIS A 210 5.05 5.17 23.35
CA HIS A 210 6.32 4.51 23.62
C HIS A 210 6.98 4.11 22.29
N THR A 211 8.32 4.18 22.27
CA THR A 211 9.12 3.84 21.09
C THR A 211 10.30 2.97 21.49
N PHE A 212 10.55 1.87 20.76
CA PHE A 212 11.67 0.96 21.03
C PHE A 212 12.41 0.62 19.74
N ASN A 213 13.72 0.75 19.77
CA ASN A 213 14.59 0.26 18.72
C ASN A 213 14.95 -1.21 19.01
N SER A 214 14.46 -2.13 18.15
CA SER A 214 14.64 -3.57 18.37
C SER A 214 16.06 -4.07 18.22
N LYS A 215 17.00 -3.25 17.74
CA LYS A 215 18.43 -3.56 17.74
C LYS A 215 19.10 -3.32 19.08
N ASN A 216 18.60 -2.37 19.88
CA ASN A 216 19.26 -1.85 21.07
C ASN A 216 18.61 -2.33 22.37
N HIS A 217 17.42 -2.96 22.29
CA HIS A 217 16.61 -3.34 23.44
C HIS A 217 16.33 -4.84 23.49
N ASN A 218 16.18 -5.39 24.69
CA ASN A 218 15.52 -6.67 24.89
C ASN A 218 14.00 -6.40 24.84
N ILE A 219 13.49 -6.32 23.63
CA ILE A 219 12.11 -5.90 23.34
C ILE A 219 11.09 -6.71 24.12
N GLN A 220 11.30 -8.04 24.26
CA GLN A 220 10.38 -8.92 25.01
C GLN A 220 10.24 -8.45 26.46
N GLN A 221 11.36 -8.25 27.14
CA GLN A 221 11.36 -7.85 28.55
C GLN A 221 10.81 -6.42 28.74
N ASP A 222 11.10 -5.52 27.81
CA ASP A 222 10.62 -4.13 27.88
C ASP A 222 9.10 -4.07 27.69
N ILE A 223 8.56 -4.82 26.75
CA ILE A 223 7.10 -4.91 26.51
C ILE A 223 6.41 -5.62 27.68
N ASP A 224 6.96 -6.73 28.19
CA ASP A 224 6.37 -7.46 29.32
C ASP A 224 6.27 -6.55 30.57
N LYS A 225 7.31 -5.78 30.87
CA LYS A 225 7.30 -4.81 31.99
C LYS A 225 6.26 -3.69 31.76
N LEU A 226 6.18 -3.18 30.53
CA LEU A 226 5.31 -2.05 30.19
C LEU A 226 3.83 -2.44 30.21
N THR A 227 3.50 -3.68 29.83
CA THR A 227 2.14 -4.15 29.55
C THR A 227 1.65 -5.25 30.51
N ASP A 228 2.43 -5.56 31.54
CA ASP A 228 2.14 -6.63 32.50
C ASP A 228 1.88 -7.98 31.80
N GLY A 229 2.89 -8.46 31.07
CA GLY A 229 2.92 -9.79 30.45
C GLY A 229 2.44 -9.85 28.99
N GLY A 230 2.64 -8.78 28.23
CA GLY A 230 2.42 -8.69 26.79
C GLY A 230 1.29 -7.75 26.39
N ALA A 231 1.41 -7.18 25.21
CA ALA A 231 0.43 -6.23 24.68
C ALA A 231 -0.87 -6.93 24.24
N ASP A 232 -1.97 -6.19 24.20
CA ASP A 232 -3.27 -6.72 23.76
C ASP A 232 -3.30 -7.02 22.27
N ARG A 233 -2.66 -6.18 21.47
CA ARG A 233 -2.69 -6.25 20.00
C ARG A 233 -1.32 -5.93 19.42
N CYS A 234 -1.02 -6.54 18.28
CA CYS A 234 0.15 -6.21 17.49
C CYS A 234 -0.25 -6.06 16.02
N ILE A 235 0.18 -4.98 15.38
CA ILE A 235 0.10 -4.75 13.94
C ILE A 235 1.51 -4.90 13.38
N GLU A 236 1.74 -5.94 12.57
CA GLU A 236 3.00 -6.23 11.92
C GLU A 236 2.98 -5.70 10.48
N SER A 237 3.94 -4.85 10.13
CA SER A 237 4.11 -4.25 8.80
C SER A 237 5.56 -4.22 8.31
N GLY A 238 6.45 -4.93 8.98
CA GLY A 238 7.88 -5.06 8.60
C GLY A 238 8.12 -6.00 7.42
N GLY A 239 7.31 -7.04 7.29
CA GLY A 239 7.35 -7.98 6.16
C GLY A 239 8.51 -8.96 6.20
N HIS A 240 8.93 -9.38 7.38
CA HIS A 240 9.94 -10.40 7.59
C HIS A 240 9.40 -11.46 8.55
N ILE A 241 9.76 -12.73 8.35
CA ILE A 241 9.37 -13.82 9.24
C ILE A 241 9.74 -13.51 10.69
N ALA A 242 10.96 -13.04 10.91
CA ALA A 242 11.42 -12.66 12.25
C ALA A 242 10.55 -11.57 12.92
N THR A 243 9.98 -10.62 12.16
CA THR A 243 9.08 -9.61 12.73
C THR A 243 7.69 -10.15 12.98
N ILE A 244 7.23 -11.12 12.19
CA ILE A 244 5.96 -11.84 12.44
C ILE A 244 6.08 -12.66 13.73
N GLU A 245 7.14 -13.47 13.88
CA GLU A 245 7.42 -14.24 15.08
C GLU A 245 7.57 -13.36 16.32
N LEU A 246 8.30 -12.26 16.19
CA LEU A 246 8.42 -11.24 17.23
C LEU A 246 7.03 -10.72 17.64
N GLY A 247 6.16 -10.41 16.68
CA GLY A 247 4.80 -9.96 16.95
C GLY A 247 4.01 -10.93 17.83
N PHE A 248 4.12 -12.23 17.57
CA PHE A 248 3.49 -13.27 18.40
C PHE A 248 4.11 -13.36 19.80
N SER A 249 5.41 -13.15 19.94
CA SER A 249 6.09 -13.21 21.24
C SER A 249 5.77 -12.02 22.16
N LEU A 250 5.38 -10.87 21.58
CA LEU A 250 5.15 -9.61 22.30
C LEU A 250 3.72 -9.42 22.79
N ILE A 251 2.78 -10.28 22.38
CA ILE A 251 1.39 -10.19 22.81
C ILE A 251 1.12 -11.08 24.02
N ARG A 252 0.12 -10.72 24.82
CA ARG A 252 -0.32 -11.51 25.96
C ARG A 252 -0.79 -12.90 25.54
N LYS A 253 -0.49 -13.92 26.34
CA LYS A 253 -0.78 -15.33 26.04
C LYS A 253 -2.27 -15.65 25.89
N LYS A 254 -3.13 -14.92 26.59
CA LYS A 254 -4.59 -15.10 26.53
C LYS A 254 -5.25 -13.87 25.93
N GLY A 255 -5.93 -14.01 24.79
CA GLY A 255 -6.69 -12.95 24.14
C GLY A 255 -5.86 -11.96 23.31
N GLY A 256 -4.53 -12.12 23.26
CA GLY A 256 -3.68 -11.34 22.35
C GLY A 256 -4.00 -11.64 20.88
N LYS A 257 -3.88 -10.62 20.01
CA LYS A 257 -4.09 -10.77 18.55
C LYS A 257 -2.98 -10.09 17.77
N VAL A 258 -2.48 -10.76 16.74
CA VAL A 258 -1.56 -10.20 15.75
C VAL A 258 -2.28 -10.03 14.43
N LEU A 259 -2.19 -8.82 13.85
CA LEU A 259 -2.57 -8.55 12.46
C LEU A 259 -1.30 -8.27 11.67
N PHE A 260 -1.16 -8.89 10.52
CA PHE A 260 -0.06 -8.61 9.60
C PHE A 260 -0.59 -8.30 8.20
N ALA A 261 -0.03 -7.26 7.57
CA ALA A 261 -0.37 -6.83 6.22
C ALA A 261 0.79 -7.05 5.25
N SER A 262 1.89 -7.58 5.76
CA SER A 262 3.10 -7.80 5.00
C SER A 262 3.17 -9.25 4.53
N HIS A 263 3.76 -9.44 3.35
CA HIS A 263 4.09 -10.75 2.81
C HIS A 263 5.62 -10.90 2.82
N PRO A 264 6.19 -11.90 3.50
CA PRO A 264 7.62 -12.17 3.39
C PRO A 264 7.98 -12.58 1.96
N PRO A 265 9.25 -12.44 1.54
CA PRO A 265 9.71 -12.94 0.24
C PRO A 265 9.45 -14.43 0.09
N ASP A 266 9.12 -14.88 -1.13
CA ASP A 266 9.00 -16.31 -1.44
C ASP A 266 10.34 -17.03 -1.17
N GLY A 267 10.25 -18.20 -0.52
CA GLY A 267 11.41 -19.02 -0.17
C GLY A 267 12.11 -18.67 1.14
N GLU A 268 11.68 -17.64 1.86
CA GLU A 268 12.05 -17.42 3.27
C GLU A 268 11.11 -18.28 4.14
N MET A 269 11.62 -19.40 4.66
CA MET A 269 10.96 -20.22 5.70
C MET A 269 11.86 -20.31 6.92
#